data_149086b652d4e5594ae0aed8c3ab9a71
#
_entry.id   149086b652d4e5594ae0aed8c3ab9a71
#
_cell.length_a   1.000
_cell.length_b   1.000
_cell.length_c   1.000
_cell.angle_alpha   90.00
_cell.angle_beta   90.00
_cell.angle_gamma   90.00
#
_symmetry.space_group_name_H-M   'P 1'
#
loop_
_entity.id
_entity.type
_entity.pdbx_description
1 polymer ?
#
loop_
_entity_poly.entity_id
_entity_poly.type
_entity_poly.pdbx_seq_one_letter_code
_entity_poly.pdbx_strand_id
1 'polypeptide(L)'
;MPKDSDRNKKKKGWFRELVEIVITAFLLAFVIKVFVFEFYKIPSGSMLPTLQIGDRIVVVKFIYGPRLPFVNIRLPGLREPKIGDIVVFKSPDDPKKSFIKRFIAGAGETVEIKNGRLIVDGKTVDEPPAFRRVTYYNMGDYGREGKPITVPKDSYFVLGDNSASSRDSRFWGFVPKSYLIGKAVLVLLPFDRMQIVTEK
;
A
#
# COMPACT_ATOMS: atom_id res chain seq x y z
N MET A 1 -63.87 9.04 22.82
CA MET A 1 -62.74 8.06 22.72
C MET A 1 -61.88 8.44 21.51
N PRO A 2 -60.72 9.02 21.69
CA PRO A 2 -59.80 9.30 20.57
C PRO A 2 -58.65 8.33 20.53
N LYS A 3 -58.60 7.61 19.44
CA LYS A 3 -57.46 7.21 18.59
C LYS A 3 -56.14 6.74 19.23
N ASP A 4 -56.12 5.46 19.52
CA ASP A 4 -54.87 4.70 19.78
C ASP A 4 -54.10 4.39 18.48
N SER A 5 -54.63 4.73 17.31
CA SER A 5 -54.03 4.42 16.00
C SER A 5 -52.81 5.30 15.64
N ASP A 6 -52.71 6.52 16.19
CA ASP A 6 -51.64 7.45 15.86
C ASP A 6 -50.31 7.20 16.59
N ARG A 7 -50.34 6.59 17.79
CA ARG A 7 -49.12 6.25 18.53
C ARG A 7 -48.37 5.12 17.88
N ASN A 8 -49.07 4.18 17.27
CA ASN A 8 -48.43 3.02 16.62
C ASN A 8 -47.87 3.38 15.25
N LYS A 9 -48.44 4.33 14.53
CA LYS A 9 -47.88 4.86 13.27
C LYS A 9 -46.60 5.64 13.47
N LYS A 10 -46.49 6.46 14.53
CA LYS A 10 -45.27 7.21 14.88
C LYS A 10 -44.10 6.28 15.27
N LYS A 11 -44.37 5.24 16.05
CA LYS A 11 -43.33 4.26 16.42
C LYS A 11 -42.83 3.43 15.23
N LYS A 12 -43.69 3.08 14.30
CA LYS A 12 -43.33 2.34 13.09
C LYS A 12 -42.50 3.21 12.12
N GLY A 13 -42.78 4.52 12.04
CA GLY A 13 -41.99 5.49 11.26
C GLY A 13 -40.59 5.68 11.80
N TRP A 14 -40.45 5.87 13.11
CA TRP A 14 -39.16 6.05 13.77
C TRP A 14 -38.25 4.83 13.63
N PHE A 15 -38.74 3.62 13.81
CA PHE A 15 -37.99 2.40 13.63
C PHE A 15 -37.49 2.22 12.19
N ARG A 16 -38.33 2.52 11.22
CA ARG A 16 -37.98 2.50 9.80
C ARG A 16 -36.87 3.51 9.47
N GLU A 17 -37.02 4.75 9.97
CA GLU A 17 -36.00 5.78 9.81
C GLU A 17 -34.64 5.37 10.41
N LEU A 18 -34.67 4.79 11.61
CA LEU A 18 -33.45 4.28 12.26
C LEU A 18 -32.78 3.19 11.39
N VAL A 19 -33.53 2.24 10.88
CA VAL A 19 -33.05 1.16 10.02
C VAL A 19 -32.44 1.74 8.72
N GLU A 20 -33.11 2.69 8.08
CA GLU A 20 -32.63 3.36 6.87
C GLU A 20 -31.30 4.10 7.14
N ILE A 21 -31.17 4.81 8.25
CA ILE A 21 -29.95 5.50 8.66
C ILE A 21 -28.80 4.49 8.87
N VAL A 22 -29.05 3.40 9.59
CA VAL A 22 -28.04 2.38 9.86
C VAL A 22 -27.57 1.70 8.57
N ILE A 23 -28.51 1.34 7.69
CA ILE A 23 -28.17 0.72 6.40
C ILE A 23 -27.34 1.70 5.55
N THR A 24 -27.77 2.96 5.46
CA THR A 24 -27.04 3.96 4.68
C THR A 24 -25.64 4.21 5.22
N ALA A 25 -25.49 4.33 6.54
CA ALA A 25 -24.18 4.48 7.19
C ALA A 25 -23.29 3.28 6.94
N PHE A 26 -23.84 2.06 7.02
CA PHE A 26 -23.10 0.82 6.74
C PHE A 26 -22.65 0.73 5.28
N LEU A 27 -23.54 1.05 4.34
CA LEU A 27 -23.21 1.08 2.91
C LEU A 27 -22.12 2.11 2.60
N LEU A 28 -22.24 3.31 3.17
CA LEU A 28 -21.22 4.35 3.01
C LEU A 28 -19.86 3.90 3.57
N ALA A 29 -19.86 3.37 4.79
CA ALA A 29 -18.62 2.85 5.42
C ALA A 29 -18.01 1.71 4.58
N PHE A 30 -18.85 0.82 4.03
CA PHE A 30 -18.40 -0.25 3.15
C PHE A 30 -17.75 0.30 1.86
N VAL A 31 -18.39 1.25 1.20
CA VAL A 31 -17.83 1.90 0.00
C VAL A 31 -16.50 2.57 0.31
N ILE A 32 -16.41 3.33 1.39
CA ILE A 32 -15.18 3.97 1.82
C ILE A 32 -14.08 2.93 2.04
N LYS A 33 -14.34 1.87 2.79
CA LYS A 33 -13.39 0.79 3.07
C LYS A 33 -12.93 0.06 1.81
N VAL A 34 -13.82 -0.19 0.87
CA VAL A 34 -13.50 -0.93 -0.35
C VAL A 34 -12.70 -0.06 -1.33
N PHE A 35 -13.07 1.19 -1.52
CA PHE A 35 -12.57 2.00 -2.62
C PHE A 35 -11.57 3.08 -2.22
N VAL A 36 -11.64 3.58 -0.98
CA VAL A 36 -10.89 4.78 -0.61
C VAL A 36 -9.64 4.43 0.17
N PHE A 37 -9.77 3.89 1.39
CA PHE A 37 -8.61 3.63 2.24
C PHE A 37 -8.78 2.39 3.11
N GLU A 38 -7.64 1.90 3.56
CA GLU A 38 -7.51 0.76 4.47
C GLU A 38 -6.43 1.02 5.49
N PHE A 39 -6.60 0.46 6.69
CA PHE A 39 -5.66 0.62 7.79
C PHE A 39 -4.83 -0.66 7.94
N TYR A 40 -3.52 -0.50 8.06
CA TYR A 40 -2.60 -1.59 8.30
C TYR A 40 -1.76 -1.32 9.55
N LYS A 41 -1.46 -2.39 10.30
CA LYS A 41 -0.46 -2.36 11.37
C LYS A 41 0.85 -2.92 10.83
N ILE A 42 1.97 -2.27 11.12
CA ILE A 42 3.30 -2.69 10.68
C ILE A 42 3.81 -3.81 11.61
N PRO A 43 3.96 -5.05 11.11
CA PRO A 43 4.33 -6.19 11.95
C PRO A 43 5.85 -6.42 12.01
N SER A 44 6.64 -5.84 11.10
CA SER A 44 8.07 -6.14 10.94
C SER A 44 8.91 -4.90 10.67
N GLY A 45 10.22 -5.01 10.94
CA GLY A 45 11.17 -3.91 10.80
C GLY A 45 11.75 -3.73 9.39
N SER A 46 11.17 -4.36 8.35
CA SER A 46 11.74 -4.30 6.98
C SER A 46 11.71 -2.91 6.34
N MET A 47 10.93 -1.98 6.89
CA MET A 47 10.82 -0.59 6.45
C MET A 47 11.44 0.42 7.42
N LEU A 48 12.24 -0.06 8.40
CA LEU A 48 13.02 0.83 9.25
C LEU A 48 14.04 1.63 8.42
N PRO A 49 14.31 2.88 8.78
CA PRO A 49 13.72 3.65 9.87
C PRO A 49 12.39 4.34 9.53
N THR A 50 11.94 4.24 8.27
CA THR A 50 10.77 4.99 7.76
C THR A 50 9.47 4.62 8.48
N LEU A 51 9.22 3.31 8.63
CA LEU A 51 8.09 2.76 9.37
C LEU A 51 8.61 1.87 10.49
N GLN A 52 8.04 1.99 11.68
CA GLN A 52 8.41 1.19 12.84
C GLN A 52 7.38 0.09 13.12
N ILE A 53 7.84 -0.96 13.81
CA ILE A 53 6.96 -2.02 14.27
C ILE A 53 5.90 -1.43 15.18
N GLY A 54 4.63 -1.75 14.93
CA GLY A 54 3.49 -1.24 15.69
C GLY A 54 2.81 -0.01 15.08
N ASP A 55 3.46 0.72 14.18
CA ASP A 55 2.84 1.82 13.44
C ASP A 55 1.52 1.37 12.81
N ARG A 56 0.48 2.22 12.90
CA ARG A 56 -0.76 2.05 12.14
C ARG A 56 -0.80 3.08 11.02
N ILE A 57 -0.86 2.60 9.80
CA ILE A 57 -0.78 3.42 8.60
C ILE A 57 -2.12 3.47 7.86
N VAL A 58 -2.33 4.58 7.17
CA VAL A 58 -3.43 4.77 6.22
C VAL A 58 -2.92 4.48 4.82
N VAL A 59 -3.59 3.57 4.14
CA VAL A 59 -3.29 3.20 2.75
C VAL A 59 -4.44 3.65 1.86
N VAL A 60 -4.12 4.45 0.86
CA VAL A 60 -5.07 4.99 -0.12
C VAL A 60 -5.08 4.10 -1.35
N LYS A 61 -6.25 3.55 -1.68
CA LYS A 61 -6.42 2.58 -2.76
C LYS A 61 -6.69 3.22 -4.12
N PHE A 62 -7.47 4.30 -4.14
CA PHE A 62 -7.91 4.93 -5.38
C PHE A 62 -6.75 5.57 -6.17
N ILE A 63 -5.60 5.84 -5.52
CA ILE A 63 -4.42 6.37 -6.22
C ILE A 63 -3.99 5.43 -7.34
N TYR A 64 -3.97 4.12 -7.07
CA TYR A 64 -3.53 3.10 -8.04
C TYR A 64 -4.69 2.30 -8.63
N GLY A 65 -5.94 2.68 -8.31
CA GLY A 65 -7.15 1.99 -8.73
C GLY A 65 -7.56 0.87 -7.76
N PRO A 66 -8.69 1.03 -7.08
CA PRO A 66 -9.23 0.03 -6.17
C PRO A 66 -9.68 -1.22 -6.93
N ARG A 67 -9.66 -2.37 -6.25
CA ARG A 67 -10.21 -3.62 -6.78
C ARG A 67 -11.66 -3.76 -6.38
N LEU A 68 -12.47 -4.20 -7.32
CA LEU A 68 -13.84 -4.59 -7.02
C LEU A 68 -13.82 -5.89 -6.19
N PRO A 69 -14.59 -5.94 -5.08
CA PRO A 69 -14.76 -7.17 -4.33
C PRO A 69 -15.46 -8.23 -5.22
N PHE A 70 -15.11 -9.50 -5.01
CA PHE A 70 -15.69 -10.67 -5.69
C PHE A 70 -15.40 -10.82 -7.19
N VAL A 71 -14.87 -9.78 -7.86
CA VAL A 71 -14.43 -9.85 -9.26
C VAL A 71 -12.96 -9.44 -9.36
N ASN A 72 -12.21 -10.07 -10.24
CA ASN A 72 -10.78 -9.77 -10.38
C ASN A 72 -10.54 -8.57 -11.31
N ILE A 73 -11.36 -7.52 -11.16
CA ILE A 73 -11.29 -6.29 -11.94
C ILE A 73 -10.72 -5.18 -11.07
N ARG A 74 -9.74 -4.46 -11.62
CA ARG A 74 -9.20 -3.23 -11.04
C ARG A 74 -9.79 -2.04 -11.78
N LEU A 75 -10.29 -1.07 -11.03
CA LEU A 75 -10.73 0.22 -11.60
C LEU A 75 -9.52 1.08 -11.96
N PRO A 76 -9.68 2.04 -12.87
CA PRO A 76 -8.63 3.01 -13.16
C PRO A 76 -8.19 3.75 -11.89
N GLY A 77 -6.88 3.96 -11.74
CA GLY A 77 -6.30 4.79 -10.69
C GLY A 77 -6.01 6.20 -11.19
N LEU A 78 -5.64 7.08 -10.29
CA LEU A 78 -5.22 8.44 -10.62
C LEU A 78 -3.86 8.46 -11.32
N ARG A 79 -2.97 7.53 -10.96
CA ARG A 79 -1.63 7.39 -11.52
C ARG A 79 -1.00 6.03 -11.21
N GLU A 80 0.05 5.70 -11.93
CA GLU A 80 0.94 4.59 -11.57
C GLU A 80 1.83 4.94 -10.37
N PRO A 81 2.42 3.95 -9.70
CA PRO A 81 3.45 4.17 -8.69
C PRO A 81 4.64 4.95 -9.27
N LYS A 82 5.21 5.83 -8.45
CA LYS A 82 6.45 6.54 -8.77
C LYS A 82 7.56 6.07 -7.85
N ILE A 83 8.80 6.17 -8.32
CA ILE A 83 9.98 5.85 -7.51
C ILE A 83 9.91 6.58 -6.17
N GLY A 84 10.14 5.83 -5.09
CA GLY A 84 10.02 6.35 -3.73
C GLY A 84 8.66 6.16 -3.07
N ASP A 85 7.57 5.92 -3.80
CA ASP A 85 6.27 5.63 -3.20
C ASP A 85 6.34 4.39 -2.27
N ILE A 86 5.76 4.49 -1.08
CA ILE A 86 5.61 3.32 -0.21
C ILE A 86 4.30 2.63 -0.56
N VAL A 87 4.41 1.41 -1.07
CA VAL A 87 3.30 0.65 -1.62
C VAL A 87 2.95 -0.55 -0.76
N VAL A 88 1.66 -0.83 -0.65
CA VAL A 88 1.12 -2.06 -0.05
C VAL A 88 0.61 -2.96 -1.17
N PHE A 89 0.98 -4.24 -1.09
CA PHE A 89 0.66 -5.22 -2.12
C PHE A 89 0.52 -6.63 -1.52
N LYS A 90 -0.12 -7.55 -2.24
CA LYS A 90 -0.16 -8.97 -1.88
C LYS A 90 1.22 -9.60 -2.07
N SER A 91 1.66 -10.40 -1.11
CA SER A 91 2.95 -11.08 -1.22
C SER A 91 2.99 -12.01 -2.44
N PRO A 92 4.07 -11.99 -3.24
CA PRO A 92 4.27 -12.98 -4.31
C PRO A 92 4.39 -14.41 -3.78
N ASP A 93 5.00 -14.60 -2.62
CA ASP A 93 5.18 -15.92 -1.99
C ASP A 93 3.89 -16.45 -1.36
N ASP A 94 3.05 -15.56 -0.80
CA ASP A 94 1.79 -15.92 -0.13
C ASP A 94 0.75 -14.81 -0.32
N PRO A 95 -0.10 -14.88 -1.36
CA PRO A 95 -1.08 -13.83 -1.67
C PRO A 95 -2.14 -13.57 -0.57
N LYS A 96 -2.20 -14.39 0.48
CA LYS A 96 -3.03 -14.13 1.66
C LYS A 96 -2.44 -13.06 2.57
N LYS A 97 -1.12 -12.81 2.47
CA LYS A 97 -0.41 -11.79 3.24
C LYS A 97 -0.23 -10.52 2.42
N SER A 98 -0.29 -9.38 3.09
CA SER A 98 0.06 -8.09 2.51
C SER A 98 1.43 -7.66 3.01
N PHE A 99 2.25 -7.15 2.09
CA PHE A 99 3.56 -6.59 2.37
C PHE A 99 3.58 -5.11 2.06
N ILE A 100 4.51 -4.41 2.70
CA ILE A 100 4.77 -3.00 2.46
C ILE A 100 6.24 -2.82 2.12
N LYS A 101 6.52 -2.13 1.01
CA LYS A 101 7.85 -1.85 0.51
C LYS A 101 7.88 -0.51 -0.22
N ARG A 102 9.08 -0.04 -0.51
CA ARG A 102 9.29 1.13 -1.37
C ARG A 102 9.32 0.71 -2.82
N PHE A 103 8.56 1.41 -3.66
CA PHE A 103 8.56 1.23 -5.11
C PHE A 103 9.87 1.78 -5.69
N ILE A 104 10.52 0.97 -6.51
CA ILE A 104 11.81 1.28 -7.13
C ILE A 104 11.66 1.45 -8.64
N ALA A 105 11.06 0.46 -9.31
CA ALA A 105 10.98 0.47 -10.76
C ALA A 105 9.73 -0.25 -11.26
N GLY A 106 9.23 0.19 -12.40
CA GLY A 106 8.12 -0.41 -13.14
C GLY A 106 8.56 -1.12 -14.43
N ALA A 107 7.57 -1.55 -15.20
CA ALA A 107 7.79 -2.32 -16.41
C ALA A 107 8.76 -1.64 -17.41
N GLY A 108 9.76 -2.37 -17.87
CA GLY A 108 10.77 -1.93 -18.83
C GLY A 108 11.96 -1.20 -18.22
N GLU A 109 11.85 -0.71 -16.98
CA GLU A 109 12.97 -0.06 -16.29
C GLU A 109 13.99 -1.09 -15.82
N THR A 110 15.27 -0.70 -15.83
CA THR A 110 16.40 -1.54 -15.41
C THR A 110 16.88 -1.12 -14.03
N VAL A 111 17.07 -2.08 -13.13
CA VAL A 111 17.52 -1.84 -11.75
C VAL A 111 18.88 -2.51 -11.53
N GLU A 112 19.81 -1.78 -10.90
CA GLU A 112 21.09 -2.27 -10.42
C GLU A 112 21.36 -1.76 -9.01
N ILE A 113 22.01 -2.58 -8.17
CA ILE A 113 22.57 -2.15 -6.88
C ILE A 113 24.08 -2.15 -7.03
N LYS A 114 24.71 -0.98 -6.92
CA LYS A 114 26.14 -0.80 -7.06
C LYS A 114 26.68 0.12 -5.97
N ASN A 115 27.73 -0.32 -5.28
CA ASN A 115 28.36 0.43 -4.18
C ASN A 115 27.34 0.90 -3.12
N GLY A 116 26.34 0.08 -2.81
CA GLY A 116 25.31 0.39 -1.82
C GLY A 116 24.24 1.39 -2.29
N ARG A 117 24.26 1.80 -3.56
CA ARG A 117 23.30 2.72 -4.16
C ARG A 117 22.42 2.04 -5.20
N LEU A 118 21.20 2.54 -5.35
CA LEU A 118 20.29 2.13 -6.40
C LEU A 118 20.59 2.91 -7.69
N ILE A 119 20.58 2.17 -8.79
CA ILE A 119 20.69 2.70 -10.15
C ILE A 119 19.46 2.23 -10.91
N VAL A 120 18.71 3.17 -11.49
CA VAL A 120 17.55 2.88 -12.35
C VAL A 120 17.81 3.53 -13.70
N ASP A 121 17.72 2.73 -14.77
CA ASP A 121 18.04 3.14 -16.15
C ASP A 121 19.38 3.87 -16.27
N GLY A 122 20.41 3.32 -15.58
CA GLY A 122 21.78 3.86 -15.57
C GLY A 122 21.96 5.14 -14.74
N LYS A 123 20.91 5.64 -14.07
CA LYS A 123 20.99 6.84 -13.22
C LYS A 123 20.90 6.47 -11.74
N THR A 124 21.79 7.05 -10.94
CA THR A 124 21.71 6.88 -9.47
C THR A 124 20.44 7.53 -8.94
N VAL A 125 19.75 6.80 -8.06
CA VAL A 125 18.51 7.26 -7.42
C VAL A 125 18.86 7.89 -6.09
N ASP A 126 18.78 9.23 -6.03
CA ASP A 126 19.05 10.01 -4.82
C ASP A 126 17.79 10.69 -4.24
N GLU A 127 16.70 10.72 -5.00
CA GLU A 127 15.40 11.26 -4.56
C GLU A 127 14.32 10.18 -4.56
N PRO A 128 13.46 10.20 -3.55
CA PRO A 128 13.42 11.10 -2.38
C PRO A 128 14.60 10.88 -1.40
N PRO A 129 14.80 11.79 -0.43
CA PRO A 129 15.95 11.75 0.50
C PRO A 129 16.15 10.42 1.25
N ALA A 130 15.11 9.61 1.36
CA ALA A 130 15.18 8.26 1.93
C ALA A 130 16.26 7.39 1.23
N PHE A 131 16.44 7.52 -0.08
CA PHE A 131 17.43 6.75 -0.83
C PHE A 131 18.88 7.09 -0.47
N ARG A 132 19.15 8.32 -0.02
CA ARG A 132 20.48 8.73 0.43
C ARG A 132 20.84 8.18 1.81
N ARG A 133 19.83 7.81 2.61
CA ARG A 133 19.99 7.33 3.99
C ARG A 133 20.12 5.80 4.08
N VAL A 134 19.71 5.10 3.04
CA VAL A 134 19.70 3.65 3.00
C VAL A 134 20.88 3.15 2.18
N THR A 135 21.68 2.26 2.77
CA THR A 135 22.65 1.47 2.02
C THR A 135 21.98 0.19 1.54
N TYR A 136 21.88 0.02 0.24
CA TYR A 136 21.29 -1.16 -0.37
C TYR A 136 22.33 -2.26 -0.56
N TYR A 137 22.13 -3.38 0.10
CA TYR A 137 23.04 -4.52 0.02
C TYR A 137 22.66 -5.43 -1.17
N ASN A 138 23.70 -5.91 -1.85
CA ASN A 138 23.58 -6.92 -2.89
C ASN A 138 23.23 -8.26 -2.22
N MET A 139 22.01 -8.72 -2.38
CA MET A 139 21.47 -9.94 -1.76
C MET A 139 20.45 -10.60 -2.70
N GLY A 140 20.26 -11.91 -2.51
CA GLY A 140 19.29 -12.68 -3.28
C GLY A 140 19.64 -12.81 -4.76
N ASP A 141 18.76 -13.44 -5.53
CA ASP A 141 19.03 -13.75 -6.94
C ASP A 141 18.84 -12.55 -7.88
N TYR A 142 18.03 -11.58 -7.46
CA TYR A 142 17.69 -10.39 -8.24
C TYR A 142 18.39 -9.11 -7.75
N GLY A 143 19.33 -9.23 -6.81
CA GLY A 143 20.11 -8.11 -6.29
C GLY A 143 21.62 -8.32 -6.39
N ARG A 144 22.09 -9.17 -7.30
CA ARG A 144 23.51 -9.50 -7.47
C ARG A 144 24.26 -8.33 -8.08
N GLU A 145 25.46 -8.08 -7.57
CA GLU A 145 26.33 -7.03 -8.09
C GLU A 145 26.73 -7.29 -9.55
N GLY A 146 26.76 -6.22 -10.35
CA GLY A 146 27.10 -6.29 -11.77
C GLY A 146 26.08 -7.04 -12.64
N LYS A 147 24.89 -7.32 -12.11
CA LYS A 147 23.80 -7.96 -12.84
C LYS A 147 22.56 -7.07 -12.82
N PRO A 148 22.50 -6.05 -13.68
CA PRO A 148 21.28 -5.26 -13.83
C PRO A 148 20.12 -6.15 -14.28
N ILE A 149 18.94 -5.87 -13.76
CA ILE A 149 17.73 -6.62 -14.07
C ILE A 149 16.67 -5.68 -14.67
N THR A 150 16.00 -6.14 -15.72
CA THR A 150 14.90 -5.39 -16.33
C THR A 150 13.58 -5.90 -15.79
N VAL A 151 12.74 -4.97 -15.32
CA VAL A 151 11.40 -5.29 -14.79
C VAL A 151 10.48 -5.75 -15.92
N PRO A 152 9.89 -6.95 -15.81
CA PRO A 152 8.98 -7.46 -16.84
C PRO A 152 7.72 -6.60 -16.99
N LYS A 153 7.05 -6.75 -18.13
CA LYS A 153 5.73 -6.15 -18.34
C LYS A 153 4.77 -6.52 -17.21
N ASP A 154 3.92 -5.55 -16.83
CA ASP A 154 2.91 -5.69 -15.78
C ASP A 154 3.47 -6.12 -14.41
N SER A 155 4.69 -5.72 -14.12
CA SER A 155 5.39 -6.02 -12.87
C SER A 155 6.08 -4.79 -12.28
N TYR A 156 6.44 -4.90 -11.01
CA TYR A 156 7.13 -3.89 -10.22
C TYR A 156 8.30 -4.49 -9.47
N PHE A 157 9.34 -3.67 -9.24
CA PHE A 157 10.45 -3.98 -8.36
C PHE A 157 10.37 -3.11 -7.12
N VAL A 158 10.41 -3.73 -5.94
CA VAL A 158 10.21 -3.06 -4.66
C VAL A 158 11.26 -3.47 -3.64
N LEU A 159 11.71 -2.55 -2.81
CA LEU A 159 12.72 -2.81 -1.76
C LEU A 159 12.24 -2.33 -0.39
N GLY A 160 12.76 -2.97 0.65
CA GLY A 160 12.61 -2.47 2.02
C GLY A 160 13.66 -1.44 2.36
N ASP A 161 13.31 -0.45 3.17
CA ASP A 161 14.23 0.58 3.64
C ASP A 161 15.27 0.03 4.63
N ASN A 162 14.96 -1.07 5.33
CA ASN A 162 15.93 -1.84 6.10
C ASN A 162 16.57 -2.92 5.22
N SER A 163 17.47 -2.50 4.34
CA SER A 163 18.03 -3.36 3.31
C SER A 163 18.69 -4.63 3.84
N ALA A 164 19.37 -4.56 4.99
CA ALA A 164 20.02 -5.71 5.62
C ALA A 164 19.02 -6.75 6.17
N SER A 165 17.78 -6.35 6.49
CA SER A 165 16.78 -7.20 7.13
C SER A 165 15.43 -7.13 6.41
N SER A 166 15.44 -7.06 5.08
CA SER A 166 14.24 -7.04 4.26
C SER A 166 14.23 -8.21 3.28
N ARG A 167 13.21 -9.05 3.36
CA ARG A 167 12.84 -9.93 2.26
C ARG A 167 12.00 -9.13 1.28
N ASP A 168 12.52 -8.88 0.08
CA ASP A 168 11.93 -8.02 -0.95
C ASP A 168 12.27 -8.53 -2.36
N SER A 169 12.12 -7.70 -3.37
CA SER A 169 12.31 -8.11 -4.78
C SER A 169 13.70 -8.68 -5.08
N ARG A 170 14.70 -8.42 -4.27
CA ARG A 170 16.02 -9.08 -4.41
C ARG A 170 15.92 -10.59 -4.25
N PHE A 171 14.93 -11.08 -3.51
CA PHE A 171 14.75 -12.51 -3.21
C PHE A 171 13.65 -13.16 -4.06
N TRP A 172 12.47 -12.55 -4.15
CA TRP A 172 11.34 -13.13 -4.88
C TRP A 172 11.15 -12.59 -6.31
N GLY A 173 11.98 -11.62 -6.73
CA GLY A 173 11.88 -10.99 -8.05
C GLY A 173 10.76 -9.93 -8.09
N PHE A 174 9.82 -10.12 -8.98
CA PHE A 174 8.87 -9.08 -9.34
C PHE A 174 7.51 -9.24 -8.68
N VAL A 175 6.89 -8.10 -8.36
CA VAL A 175 5.52 -8.03 -7.86
C VAL A 175 4.58 -7.77 -9.03
N PRO A 176 3.63 -8.65 -9.33
CA PRO A 176 2.65 -8.40 -10.39
C PRO A 176 1.86 -7.11 -10.11
N LYS A 177 1.64 -6.30 -11.12
CA LYS A 177 0.81 -5.09 -11.06
C LYS A 177 -0.56 -5.38 -10.44
N SER A 178 -1.10 -6.55 -10.76
CA SER A 178 -2.37 -7.02 -10.19
C SER A 178 -2.33 -7.21 -8.66
N TYR A 179 -1.18 -7.32 -8.01
CA TYR A 179 -1.06 -7.50 -6.56
C TYR A 179 -1.04 -6.19 -5.76
N LEU A 180 -0.84 -5.07 -6.43
CA LEU A 180 -0.82 -3.76 -5.79
C LEU A 180 -2.16 -3.45 -5.12
N ILE A 181 -2.13 -2.95 -3.88
CA ILE A 181 -3.32 -2.59 -3.09
C ILE A 181 -3.48 -1.08 -3.05
N GLY A 182 -2.44 -0.34 -2.65
CA GLY A 182 -2.51 1.10 -2.54
C GLY A 182 -1.21 1.74 -2.08
N LYS A 183 -1.24 3.06 -1.90
CA LYS A 183 -0.13 3.87 -1.39
C LYS A 183 -0.29 4.13 0.09
N ALA A 184 0.74 3.87 0.90
CA ALA A 184 0.80 4.33 2.27
C ALA A 184 1.02 5.86 2.28
N VAL A 185 0.16 6.61 2.96
CA VAL A 185 0.19 8.07 2.95
C VAL A 185 0.39 8.71 4.31
N LEU A 186 0.02 8.01 5.39
CA LEU A 186 0.03 8.56 6.74
C LEU A 186 0.35 7.46 7.75
N VAL A 187 1.26 7.75 8.69
CA VAL A 187 1.32 7.04 9.98
C VAL A 187 0.31 7.72 10.88
N LEU A 188 -0.75 7.00 11.26
CA LEU A 188 -1.84 7.54 12.07
C LEU A 188 -1.58 7.35 13.57
N LEU A 189 -1.00 6.22 13.94
CA LEU A 189 -0.70 5.85 15.33
C LEU A 189 0.67 5.19 15.42
N PRO A 190 1.40 5.35 16.53
CA PRO A 190 1.01 6.13 17.70
C PRO A 190 1.05 7.64 17.43
N PHE A 191 0.37 8.46 18.23
CA PHE A 191 0.19 9.90 17.96
C PHE A 191 1.50 10.69 17.96
N ASP A 192 2.48 10.30 18.78
CA ASP A 192 3.82 10.89 18.83
C ASP A 192 4.62 10.66 17.53
N ARG A 193 4.20 9.71 16.70
CA ARG A 193 4.78 9.39 15.40
C ARG A 193 3.88 9.74 14.22
N MET A 194 2.77 10.46 14.47
CA MET A 194 1.87 10.87 13.39
C MET A 194 2.61 11.74 12.38
N GLN A 195 2.72 11.24 11.15
CA GLN A 195 3.39 11.93 10.05
C GLN A 195 2.88 11.46 8.70
N ILE A 196 2.95 12.36 7.72
CA ILE A 196 2.71 11.96 6.33
C ILE A 196 3.86 11.05 5.91
N VAL A 197 3.53 9.89 5.37
CA VAL A 197 4.49 8.94 4.78
C VAL A 197 4.82 9.46 3.38
N THR A 198 5.55 10.56 3.36
CA THR A 198 6.13 11.11 2.16
C THR A 198 7.60 10.78 2.15
N GLU A 199 8.17 10.91 1.07
CA GLU A 199 9.52 11.07 0.52
C GLU A 199 10.64 11.57 1.48
N LYS A 200 10.47 11.41 2.82
CA LYS A 200 11.50 11.79 3.79
C LYS A 200 12.62 10.78 3.85
#